data_a5e25f776e8d6aac5edb8b8f13706ebc
#
_entry.id   a5e25f776e8d6aac5edb8b8f13706ebc
#
_cell.length_a   1.000
_cell.length_b   1.000
_cell.length_c   1.000
_cell.angle_alpha   90.00
_cell.angle_beta   90.00
_cell.angle_gamma   90.00
#
_symmetry.space_group_name_H-M   'P 1'
#
loop_
_entity.id
_entity.type
_entity.pdbx_description
1 polymer ?
#
loop_
_entity_poly.entity_id
_entity_poly.type
_entity_poly.pdbx_seq_one_letter_code
_entity_poly.pdbx_strand_id
1 'polypeptide(L)'
;NFDCFEINFHEKSERIINIQILDEIIDRLIFPFKKFDITTLEYKPFTRFTIAQSLDDTTSGKLSSFLNLILRDRDTGCFIIGPKNYSSKTDNNFLIKLATAVTHLIGNPNHDAMAGKYYARFHVKHEDNSDSYLRKAYTNMDLHTDGTYVRETTDWLLMSKIEEKNVEGGETAMLHLDDWEECK
;
A
#
# COMPACT_ATOMS: atom_id res chain seq x y z
N ASN A 1 -0.67 -16.55 14.68
CA ASN A 1 -0.84 -16.81 13.24
C ASN A 1 -2.31 -17.03 12.93
N PHE A 2 -2.78 -16.37 11.90
CA PHE A 2 -4.09 -16.61 11.33
C PHE A 2 -3.98 -17.68 10.24
N ASP A 3 -5.08 -18.32 9.93
CA ASP A 3 -5.17 -19.33 8.85
C ASP A 3 -5.12 -18.72 7.43
N CYS A 4 -5.02 -17.41 7.30
CA CYS A 4 -5.04 -16.68 6.03
C CYS A 4 -3.81 -15.76 5.83
N PHE A 5 -3.08 -15.41 6.88
CA PHE A 5 -1.86 -14.62 6.80
C PHE A 5 -0.97 -14.85 8.04
N GLU A 6 0.30 -14.61 7.86
CA GLU A 6 1.31 -14.60 8.94
C GLU A 6 1.65 -13.16 9.32
N ILE A 7 2.01 -12.97 10.58
CA ILE A 7 2.36 -11.67 11.14
C ILE A 7 3.73 -11.79 11.78
N ASN A 8 4.61 -10.84 11.49
CA ASN A 8 5.90 -10.69 12.11
C ASN A 8 6.21 -9.21 12.33
N PHE A 9 6.96 -8.87 13.36
CA PHE A 9 7.50 -7.53 13.47
C PHE A 9 8.61 -7.32 12.43
N HIS A 10 8.75 -6.09 11.97
CA HIS A 10 9.85 -5.73 11.10
C HIS A 10 11.17 -5.75 11.89
N GLU A 11 12.24 -6.24 11.27
CA GLU A 11 13.55 -6.43 11.93
C GLU A 11 14.15 -5.13 12.53
N LYS A 12 13.81 -3.97 11.97
CA LYS A 12 14.32 -2.66 12.39
C LYS A 12 13.39 -1.90 13.32
N SER A 13 12.14 -2.33 13.50
CA SER A 13 11.18 -1.59 14.32
C SER A 13 9.96 -2.44 14.69
N GLU A 14 9.65 -2.50 15.97
CA GLU A 14 8.43 -3.16 16.48
C GLU A 14 7.14 -2.37 16.15
N ARG A 15 7.27 -1.11 15.68
CA ARG A 15 6.14 -0.30 15.23
C ARG A 15 5.63 -0.69 13.84
N ILE A 16 6.40 -1.47 13.10
CA ILE A 16 6.06 -1.91 11.75
C ILE A 16 5.68 -3.39 11.78
N ILE A 17 4.50 -3.69 11.32
CA ILE A 17 4.00 -5.06 11.25
C ILE A 17 4.09 -5.57 9.82
N ASN A 18 4.79 -6.68 9.62
CA ASN A 18 4.81 -7.40 8.35
C ASN A 18 3.66 -8.40 8.30
N ILE A 19 2.86 -8.32 7.27
CA ILE A 19 1.72 -9.19 7.00
C ILE A 19 1.98 -9.94 5.70
N GLN A 20 2.08 -11.25 5.79
CA GLN A 20 2.32 -12.13 4.64
C GLN A 20 1.07 -12.95 4.34
N ILE A 21 0.41 -12.64 3.23
CA ILE A 21 -0.79 -13.37 2.79
C ILE A 21 -0.37 -14.74 2.28
N LEU A 22 -0.98 -15.80 2.81
CA LEU A 22 -0.65 -17.18 2.46
C LEU A 22 -1.00 -17.50 1.00
N ASP A 23 -0.24 -18.41 0.39
CA ASP A 23 -0.40 -18.80 -1.01
C ASP A 23 -1.80 -19.34 -1.33
N GLU A 24 -2.41 -20.04 -0.39
CA GLU A 24 -3.78 -20.56 -0.53
C GLU A 24 -4.82 -19.42 -0.71
N ILE A 25 -4.62 -18.32 -0.01
CA ILE A 25 -5.45 -17.12 -0.14
C ILE A 25 -5.19 -16.44 -1.48
N ILE A 26 -3.91 -16.31 -1.87
CA ILE A 26 -3.52 -15.78 -3.17
C ILE A 26 -4.17 -16.57 -4.30
N ASP A 27 -4.10 -17.91 -4.27
CA ASP A 27 -4.69 -18.78 -5.26
C ASP A 27 -6.23 -18.60 -5.37
N ARG A 28 -6.91 -18.40 -4.24
CA ARG A 28 -8.35 -18.12 -4.22
C ARG A 28 -8.71 -16.75 -4.77
N LEU A 29 -7.81 -15.76 -4.68
CA LEU A 29 -8.01 -14.41 -5.21
C LEU A 29 -7.77 -14.28 -6.71
N ILE A 30 -6.99 -15.18 -7.32
CA ILE A 30 -6.65 -15.09 -8.75
C ILE A 30 -7.89 -15.02 -9.63
N PHE A 31 -8.86 -15.91 -9.40
CA PHE A 31 -10.07 -15.98 -10.23
C PHE A 31 -10.94 -14.72 -10.10
N PRO A 32 -11.34 -14.26 -8.90
CA PRO A 32 -12.12 -13.04 -8.77
C PRO A 32 -11.37 -11.79 -9.30
N PHE A 33 -10.05 -11.71 -9.13
CA PHE A 33 -9.27 -10.57 -9.60
C PHE A 33 -9.11 -10.55 -11.13
N LYS A 34 -9.07 -11.72 -11.80
CA LYS A 34 -9.03 -11.81 -13.26
C LYS A 34 -10.29 -11.29 -13.95
N LYS A 35 -11.43 -11.23 -13.27
CA LYS A 35 -12.69 -10.73 -13.84
C LYS A 35 -12.63 -9.23 -14.19
N PHE A 36 -11.71 -8.49 -13.62
CA PHE A 36 -11.61 -7.05 -13.81
C PHE A 36 -10.28 -6.68 -14.46
N ASP A 37 -10.35 -5.89 -15.51
CA ASP A 37 -9.19 -5.21 -16.05
C ASP A 37 -8.78 -4.05 -15.12
N ILE A 38 -7.50 -3.68 -15.11
CA ILE A 38 -6.99 -2.54 -14.32
C ILE A 38 -7.69 -1.24 -14.72
N THR A 39 -7.94 -1.03 -16.02
CA THR A 39 -8.66 0.15 -16.50
C THR A 39 -10.07 0.22 -15.92
N THR A 40 -10.70 -0.94 -15.68
CA THR A 40 -12.04 -1.00 -15.06
C THR A 40 -12.03 -0.45 -13.63
N LEU A 41 -10.95 -0.67 -12.89
CA LEU A 41 -10.79 -0.13 -11.53
C LEU A 41 -10.70 1.40 -11.52
N GLU A 42 -10.21 2.00 -12.60
CA GLU A 42 -10.11 3.46 -12.72
C GLU A 42 -11.46 4.12 -12.97
N TYR A 43 -12.29 3.52 -13.82
CA TYR A 43 -13.52 4.15 -14.31
C TYR A 43 -14.81 3.66 -13.65
N LYS A 44 -14.79 2.49 -13.00
CA LYS A 44 -15.97 1.89 -12.35
C LYS A 44 -15.73 1.72 -10.85
N PRO A 45 -16.08 2.70 -10.02
CA PRO A 45 -15.78 2.68 -8.58
C PRO A 45 -16.20 1.40 -7.87
N PHE A 46 -17.39 0.86 -8.20
CA PHE A 46 -17.91 -0.35 -7.58
C PHE A 46 -17.01 -1.59 -7.81
N THR A 47 -16.21 -1.64 -8.87
CA THR A 47 -15.29 -2.77 -9.11
C THR A 47 -14.19 -2.83 -8.06
N ARG A 48 -13.75 -1.69 -7.55
CA ARG A 48 -12.78 -1.60 -6.45
C ARG A 48 -13.35 -2.18 -5.16
N PHE A 49 -14.61 -1.85 -4.85
CA PHE A 49 -15.30 -2.46 -3.71
C PHE A 49 -15.52 -3.96 -3.89
N THR A 50 -15.78 -4.41 -5.12
CA THR A 50 -15.95 -5.84 -5.41
C THR A 50 -14.67 -6.64 -5.17
N ILE A 51 -13.50 -6.13 -5.59
CA ILE A 51 -12.23 -6.83 -5.31
C ILE A 51 -11.85 -6.76 -3.83
N ALA A 52 -12.15 -5.66 -3.15
CA ALA A 52 -11.98 -5.55 -1.70
C ALA A 52 -12.88 -6.56 -0.97
N GLN A 53 -14.14 -6.66 -1.34
CA GLN A 53 -15.05 -7.67 -0.79
C GLN A 53 -14.54 -9.10 -1.05
N SER A 54 -13.99 -9.37 -2.24
CA SER A 54 -13.40 -10.68 -2.52
C SER A 54 -12.21 -11.01 -1.60
N LEU A 55 -11.40 -10.01 -1.27
CA LEU A 55 -10.29 -10.15 -0.32
C LEU A 55 -10.83 -10.39 1.10
N ASP A 56 -11.82 -9.61 1.52
CA ASP A 56 -12.43 -9.72 2.84
C ASP A 56 -13.10 -11.08 3.05
N ASP A 57 -13.91 -11.53 2.10
CA ASP A 57 -14.56 -12.85 2.11
C ASP A 57 -13.54 -13.98 2.16
N THR A 58 -12.46 -13.87 1.36
CA THR A 58 -11.41 -14.90 1.30
C THR A 58 -10.65 -15.01 2.61
N THR A 59 -10.51 -13.91 3.34
CA THR A 59 -9.88 -13.85 4.66
C THR A 59 -10.88 -13.92 5.82
N SER A 60 -12.17 -14.11 5.52
CA SER A 60 -13.27 -14.19 6.50
C SER A 60 -13.33 -12.98 7.45
N GLY A 61 -13.07 -11.78 6.91
CA GLY A 61 -13.06 -10.53 7.67
C GLY A 61 -11.87 -10.35 8.63
N LYS A 62 -10.97 -11.35 8.71
CA LYS A 62 -9.84 -11.31 9.64
C LYS A 62 -8.80 -10.27 9.25
N LEU A 63 -8.53 -10.13 7.95
CA LEU A 63 -7.55 -9.17 7.47
C LEU A 63 -8.03 -7.73 7.69
N SER A 64 -9.25 -7.39 7.31
CA SER A 64 -9.81 -6.06 7.50
C SER A 64 -9.87 -5.67 8.98
N SER A 65 -10.29 -6.60 9.84
CA SER A 65 -10.32 -6.39 11.29
C SER A 65 -8.92 -6.13 11.86
N PHE A 66 -7.93 -6.90 11.42
CA PHE A 66 -6.56 -6.74 11.87
C PHE A 66 -5.92 -5.43 11.39
N LEU A 67 -6.10 -5.07 10.11
CA LEU A 67 -5.62 -3.80 9.57
C LEU A 67 -6.21 -2.60 10.32
N ASN A 68 -7.51 -2.62 10.60
CA ASN A 68 -8.17 -1.57 11.37
C ASN A 68 -7.65 -1.48 12.82
N LEU A 69 -7.26 -2.61 13.42
CA LEU A 69 -6.68 -2.63 14.76
C LEU A 69 -5.32 -1.92 14.76
N ILE A 70 -4.38 -2.37 13.92
CA ILE A 70 -3.01 -1.82 13.90
C ILE A 70 -2.95 -0.36 13.47
N LEU A 71 -3.81 0.07 12.53
CA LEU A 71 -3.82 1.46 12.07
C LEU A 71 -4.36 2.44 13.12
N ARG A 72 -5.11 1.96 14.12
CA ARG A 72 -5.64 2.77 15.23
C ARG A 72 -4.83 2.64 16.50
N ASP A 73 -3.88 1.74 16.51
CA ASP A 73 -2.96 1.58 17.64
C ASP A 73 -1.82 2.59 17.51
N ARG A 74 -1.69 3.46 18.51
CA ARG A 74 -0.65 4.49 18.53
C ARG A 74 0.75 3.90 18.61
N ASP A 75 0.91 2.73 19.19
CA ASP A 75 2.22 2.10 19.34
C ASP A 75 2.74 1.51 18.04
N THR A 76 1.84 1.15 17.12
CA THR A 76 2.16 0.62 15.79
C THR A 76 1.77 1.61 14.67
N GLY A 77 0.61 1.51 14.10
CA GLY A 77 0.09 2.44 13.09
C GLY A 77 0.68 2.28 11.68
N CYS A 78 1.57 1.31 11.46
CA CYS A 78 2.18 1.04 10.17
C CYS A 78 2.25 -0.45 9.88
N PHE A 79 2.07 -0.82 8.60
CA PHE A 79 2.22 -2.20 8.16
C PHE A 79 2.86 -2.30 6.78
N ILE A 80 3.50 -3.45 6.52
CA ILE A 80 3.93 -3.89 5.20
C ILE A 80 3.12 -5.13 4.87
N ILE A 81 2.45 -5.15 3.72
CA ILE A 81 1.61 -6.29 3.32
C ILE A 81 1.94 -6.75 1.90
N GLY A 82 1.97 -8.05 1.70
CA GLY A 82 2.16 -8.66 0.39
C GLY A 82 1.93 -10.17 0.40
N PRO A 83 2.02 -10.82 -0.77
CA PRO A 83 2.07 -12.28 -0.85
C PRO A 83 3.24 -12.85 -0.05
N LYS A 84 3.04 -13.98 0.62
CA LYS A 84 4.14 -14.69 1.30
C LYS A 84 5.21 -15.12 0.29
N ASN A 85 4.76 -15.64 -0.86
CA ASN A 85 5.63 -16.01 -1.96
C ASN A 85 5.21 -15.31 -3.25
N TYR A 86 6.19 -14.72 -3.95
CA TYR A 86 5.96 -14.14 -5.26
C TYR A 86 6.15 -15.20 -6.33
N SER A 87 5.24 -15.22 -7.30
CA SER A 87 5.24 -16.18 -8.41
C SER A 87 4.75 -15.53 -9.70
N SER A 88 4.74 -16.25 -10.80
CA SER A 88 4.12 -15.77 -12.04
C SER A 88 2.62 -15.47 -11.92
N LYS A 89 1.96 -15.98 -10.89
CA LYS A 89 0.55 -15.69 -10.59
C LYS A 89 0.35 -14.31 -9.94
N THR A 90 1.36 -13.82 -9.24
CA THR A 90 1.38 -12.50 -8.56
C THR A 90 2.09 -11.47 -9.42
N ASP A 91 1.65 -11.34 -10.68
CA ASP A 91 2.16 -10.35 -11.62
C ASP A 91 1.81 -8.91 -11.19
N ASN A 92 2.35 -7.93 -11.91
CA ASN A 92 2.12 -6.52 -11.61
C ASN A 92 0.61 -6.17 -11.58
N ASN A 93 -0.20 -6.81 -12.43
CA ASN A 93 -1.63 -6.58 -12.47
C ASN A 93 -2.32 -7.11 -11.21
N PHE A 94 -1.90 -8.28 -10.73
CA PHE A 94 -2.39 -8.83 -9.48
C PHE A 94 -2.02 -7.94 -8.29
N LEU A 95 -0.77 -7.48 -8.23
CA LEU A 95 -0.29 -6.61 -7.14
C LEU A 95 -1.03 -5.28 -7.09
N ILE A 96 -1.31 -4.65 -8.24
CA ILE A 96 -2.12 -3.43 -8.31
C ILE A 96 -3.53 -3.67 -7.77
N LYS A 97 -4.14 -4.80 -8.12
CA LYS A 97 -5.48 -5.16 -7.63
C LYS A 97 -5.47 -5.47 -6.14
N LEU A 98 -4.44 -6.16 -5.65
CA LEU A 98 -4.28 -6.42 -4.22
C LEU A 98 -4.14 -5.12 -3.43
N ALA A 99 -3.28 -4.21 -3.87
CA ALA A 99 -3.11 -2.90 -3.25
C ALA A 99 -4.43 -2.11 -3.25
N THR A 100 -5.17 -2.12 -4.36
CA THR A 100 -6.49 -1.49 -4.46
C THR A 100 -7.49 -2.12 -3.49
N ALA A 101 -7.51 -3.45 -3.39
CA ALA A 101 -8.39 -4.16 -2.46
C ALA A 101 -8.06 -3.80 -1.00
N VAL A 102 -6.78 -3.80 -0.62
CA VAL A 102 -6.32 -3.42 0.73
C VAL A 102 -6.73 -1.98 1.05
N THR A 103 -6.56 -1.05 0.11
CA THR A 103 -6.99 0.35 0.29
C THR A 103 -8.47 0.43 0.68
N HIS A 104 -9.33 -0.30 -0.03
CA HIS A 104 -10.77 -0.27 0.21
C HIS A 104 -11.23 -1.13 1.42
N LEU A 105 -10.37 -1.95 2.00
CA LEU A 105 -10.62 -2.57 3.31
C LEU A 105 -10.39 -1.57 4.46
N ILE A 106 -9.52 -0.59 4.26
CA ILE A 106 -9.16 0.40 5.28
C ILE A 106 -10.13 1.60 5.23
N GLY A 107 -10.43 2.09 4.04
CA GLY A 107 -11.27 3.27 3.87
C GLY A 107 -11.53 3.62 2.41
N ASN A 108 -11.96 4.84 2.18
CA ASN A 108 -12.19 5.38 0.85
C ASN A 108 -10.96 6.18 0.41
N PRO A 109 -10.36 5.86 -0.74
CA PRO A 109 -9.23 6.63 -1.23
C PRO A 109 -9.66 8.03 -1.68
N ASN A 110 -8.84 9.02 -1.38
CA ASN A 110 -9.00 10.36 -1.93
C ASN A 110 -8.73 10.36 -3.44
N HIS A 111 -9.45 11.19 -4.17
CA HIS A 111 -9.18 11.41 -5.58
C HIS A 111 -7.95 12.29 -5.72
N ASP A 112 -6.91 11.78 -6.38
CA ASP A 112 -5.74 12.57 -6.73
C ASP A 112 -6.08 13.47 -7.93
N ALA A 113 -6.28 14.75 -7.67
CA ALA A 113 -6.62 15.74 -8.69
C ALA A 113 -5.49 15.94 -9.72
N MET A 114 -4.23 15.72 -9.35
CA MET A 114 -3.09 15.84 -10.25
C MET A 114 -3.00 14.66 -11.23
N ALA A 115 -3.23 13.45 -10.74
CA ALA A 115 -3.24 12.24 -11.57
C ALA A 115 -4.60 12.01 -12.25
N GLY A 116 -5.67 12.67 -11.80
CA GLY A 116 -7.04 12.46 -12.26
C GLY A 116 -7.60 11.07 -11.90
N LYS A 117 -7.05 10.44 -10.86
CA LYS A 117 -7.33 9.05 -10.47
C LYS A 117 -7.30 8.90 -8.95
N TYR A 118 -7.73 7.72 -8.47
CA TYR A 118 -7.65 7.35 -7.06
C TYR A 118 -6.30 6.74 -6.64
N TYR A 119 -5.32 6.73 -7.53
CA TYR A 119 -3.92 6.39 -7.24
C TYR A 119 -2.98 7.09 -8.23
N ALA A 120 -1.83 7.50 -7.74
CA ALA A 120 -0.74 8.01 -8.56
C ALA A 120 0.20 6.86 -8.93
N ARG A 121 0.73 6.90 -10.16
CA ARG A 121 1.80 5.99 -10.59
C ARG A 121 3.09 6.77 -10.71
N PHE A 122 4.09 6.31 -10.00
CA PHE A 122 5.43 6.87 -10.07
C PHE A 122 6.36 5.91 -10.83
N HIS A 123 7.05 6.43 -11.80
CA HIS A 123 8.10 5.73 -12.51
C HIS A 123 9.38 6.54 -12.40
N VAL A 124 10.48 5.88 -12.10
CA VAL A 124 11.80 6.51 -12.25
C VAL A 124 12.03 6.72 -13.74
N LYS A 125 12.11 7.98 -14.16
CA LYS A 125 12.55 8.39 -15.49
C LYS A 125 13.92 9.00 -15.35
N HIS A 126 14.86 8.54 -16.16
CA HIS A 126 16.22 9.07 -16.22
C HIS A 126 16.25 10.39 -17.03
N GLU A 127 15.37 11.31 -16.67
CA GLU A 127 15.25 12.64 -17.27
C GLU A 127 15.73 13.68 -16.26
N ASP A 128 16.30 14.76 -16.74
CA ASP A 128 16.64 15.91 -15.87
C ASP A 128 15.34 16.60 -15.42
N ASN A 129 15.00 16.38 -14.16
CA ASN A 129 13.86 17.01 -13.49
C ASN A 129 14.35 17.85 -12.30
N SER A 130 15.49 18.51 -12.47
CA SER A 130 16.13 19.28 -11.39
C SER A 130 15.27 20.42 -10.85
N ASP A 131 14.27 20.87 -11.60
CA ASP A 131 13.30 21.88 -11.22
C ASP A 131 12.10 21.35 -10.42
N SER A 132 11.96 20.02 -10.31
CA SER A 132 10.80 19.40 -9.67
C SER A 132 11.15 18.76 -8.33
N TYR A 133 10.61 19.31 -7.23
CA TYR A 133 10.79 18.77 -5.87
C TYR A 133 10.36 17.30 -5.74
N LEU A 134 9.27 16.91 -6.39
CA LEU A 134 8.68 15.56 -6.26
C LEU A 134 9.25 14.52 -7.24
N ARG A 135 10.17 14.91 -8.15
CA ARG A 135 10.63 14.03 -9.24
C ARG A 135 12.12 13.78 -9.23
N LYS A 136 12.79 14.09 -8.12
CA LYS A 136 14.23 13.88 -7.97
C LYS A 136 14.52 12.41 -7.70
N ALA A 137 14.82 11.66 -8.74
CA ALA A 137 15.12 10.22 -8.65
C ALA A 137 16.44 9.91 -7.92
N TYR A 138 17.34 10.89 -7.78
CA TYR A 138 18.70 10.67 -7.30
C TYR A 138 19.08 11.47 -6.06
N THR A 139 18.13 12.13 -5.44
CA THR A 139 18.34 12.90 -4.21
C THR A 139 17.43 12.40 -3.12
N ASN A 140 17.94 12.39 -1.90
CA ASN A 140 17.11 12.09 -0.73
C ASN A 140 15.99 13.14 -0.62
N MET A 141 14.82 12.67 -0.25
CA MET A 141 13.72 13.51 0.15
C MET A 141 13.76 13.68 1.66
N ASP A 142 13.66 14.92 2.13
CA ASP A 142 13.59 15.18 3.56
C ASP A 142 12.33 14.59 4.19
N LEU A 143 12.40 14.25 5.48
CA LEU A 143 11.23 13.81 6.22
C LEU A 143 10.14 14.89 6.16
N HIS A 144 8.95 14.50 5.79
CA HIS A 144 7.78 15.36 5.62
C HIS A 144 6.51 14.59 5.94
N THR A 145 5.42 15.30 6.08
CA THR A 145 4.07 14.73 6.15
C THR A 145 3.35 15.01 4.84
N ASP A 146 2.66 14.00 4.31
CA ASP A 146 1.84 14.17 3.12
C ASP A 146 0.51 14.90 3.43
N GLY A 147 -0.05 15.54 2.40
CA GLY A 147 -1.35 16.19 2.50
C GLY A 147 -1.35 17.58 3.14
N THR A 148 -0.20 18.14 3.52
CA THR A 148 -0.09 19.40 4.23
C THR A 148 -0.61 20.61 3.44
N TYR A 149 -0.57 20.54 2.10
CA TYR A 149 -0.94 21.64 1.20
C TYR A 149 -2.30 21.45 0.52
N VAL A 150 -2.99 20.35 0.80
CA VAL A 150 -4.33 20.10 0.28
C VAL A 150 -5.37 20.37 1.37
N ARG A 151 -6.57 20.78 0.96
CA ARG A 151 -7.64 21.13 1.91
C ARG A 151 -8.23 19.92 2.65
N GLU A 152 -7.94 18.72 2.18
CA GLU A 152 -8.36 17.46 2.75
C GLU A 152 -7.14 16.76 3.34
N THR A 153 -7.16 16.51 4.64
CA THR A 153 -6.13 15.72 5.31
C THR A 153 -6.30 14.25 4.96
N THR A 154 -5.19 13.59 4.70
CA THR A 154 -5.16 12.15 4.49
C THR A 154 -4.90 11.46 5.82
N ASP A 155 -5.81 10.59 6.25
CA ASP A 155 -5.63 9.83 7.50
C ASP A 155 -4.54 8.76 7.33
N TRP A 156 -4.47 8.13 6.14
CA TRP A 156 -3.56 7.03 5.84
C TRP A 156 -2.97 7.18 4.45
N LEU A 157 -1.68 6.85 4.32
CA LEU A 157 -0.99 6.75 3.04
C LEU A 157 -0.69 5.28 2.76
N LEU A 158 -1.15 4.75 1.62
CA LEU A 158 -0.76 3.44 1.13
C LEU A 158 0.15 3.57 -0.08
N MET A 159 1.39 3.15 0.07
CA MET A 159 2.35 3.04 -1.04
C MET A 159 2.51 1.59 -1.46
N SER A 160 2.56 1.35 -2.78
CA SER A 160 2.73 0.00 -3.33
C SER A 160 3.91 -0.04 -4.27
N LYS A 161 4.90 -0.86 -3.94
CA LYS A 161 6.00 -1.18 -4.83
C LYS A 161 5.59 -2.32 -5.75
N ILE A 162 5.50 -2.03 -7.04
CA ILE A 162 5.03 -2.98 -8.05
C ILE A 162 6.20 -3.63 -8.79
N GLU A 163 7.24 -2.88 -9.05
CA GLU A 163 8.41 -3.36 -9.77
C GLU A 163 9.67 -2.62 -9.30
N GLU A 164 10.74 -3.37 -9.17
CA GLU A 164 12.07 -2.83 -8.84
C GLU A 164 13.12 -3.57 -9.65
N LYS A 165 13.96 -2.84 -10.38
CA LYS A 165 15.07 -3.39 -11.16
C LYS A 165 16.31 -2.52 -11.03
N ASN A 166 17.43 -3.12 -10.63
CA ASN A 166 18.74 -2.47 -10.56
C ASN A 166 18.73 -1.17 -9.75
N VAL A 167 18.04 -1.17 -8.60
CA VAL A 167 17.94 -0.02 -7.71
C VAL A 167 18.86 -0.24 -6.52
N GLU A 168 19.70 0.76 -6.24
CA GLU A 168 20.45 0.88 -5.00
C GLU A 168 19.89 2.10 -4.23
N GLY A 169 19.54 1.92 -2.95
CA GLY A 169 18.85 2.95 -2.18
C GLY A 169 17.35 3.04 -2.50
N GLY A 170 16.74 4.17 -2.21
CA GLY A 170 15.31 4.41 -2.45
C GLY A 170 14.40 3.78 -1.40
N GLU A 171 14.96 3.48 -0.23
CA GLU A 171 14.20 3.03 0.93
C GLU A 171 13.27 4.14 1.43
N THR A 172 12.09 3.74 1.89
CA THR A 172 11.19 4.66 2.58
C THR A 172 11.63 4.75 4.05
N ALA A 173 12.04 5.93 4.47
CA ALA A 173 12.31 6.22 5.87
C ALA A 173 11.04 6.73 6.54
N MET A 174 10.72 6.20 7.73
CA MET A 174 9.60 6.62 8.55
C MET A 174 10.06 6.94 9.95
N LEU A 175 9.58 8.05 10.50
CA LEU A 175 9.80 8.46 11.88
C LEU A 175 8.45 8.58 12.59
N HIS A 176 8.29 7.86 13.69
CA HIS A 176 7.12 7.99 14.53
C HIS A 176 7.28 9.24 15.41
N LEU A 177 6.21 10.04 15.55
CA LEU A 177 6.27 11.29 16.31
C LEU A 177 6.65 11.08 17.78
N ASP A 178 6.26 9.97 18.40
CA ASP A 178 6.63 9.65 19.77
C ASP A 178 8.14 9.33 19.94
N ASP A 179 8.83 9.01 18.84
CA ASP A 179 10.26 8.75 18.80
C ASP A 179 11.08 9.98 18.40
N TRP A 180 10.41 11.05 18.01
CA TRP A 180 11.07 12.29 17.69
C TRP A 180 11.40 13.09 18.96
N GLU A 181 12.68 13.17 19.28
CA GLU A 181 13.14 13.78 20.55
C GLU A 181 12.76 15.26 20.71
N GLU A 182 12.65 15.99 19.62
CA GLU A 182 12.25 17.41 19.66
C GLU A 182 10.75 17.61 19.99
N CYS A 183 9.96 16.54 19.95
CA CYS A 183 8.55 16.56 20.34
C CYS A 183 8.31 16.12 21.80
N LYS A 184 9.36 15.73 22.52
CA LYS A 184 9.31 15.37 23.94
C LYS A 184 9.61 16.58 24.81
#